data_30d8089bd628b859d8f03775b9d2fccd
#
_entry.id   30d8089bd628b859d8f03775b9d2fccd
#
_cell.length_a   1.000
_cell.length_b   1.000
_cell.length_c   1.000
_cell.angle_alpha   90.00
_cell.angle_beta   90.00
_cell.angle_gamma   90.00
#
_symmetry.space_group_name_H-M   'P 1'
#
loop_
_entity.id
_entity.type
_entity.pdbx_description
1 polymer ?
#
loop_
_entity_poly.entity_id
_entity_poly.type
_entity_poly.pdbx_seq_one_letter_code
_entity_poly.pdbx_strand_id
1 'polypeptide(L)'
;DRLITPSYCFILAANFLLYFGFWLLIPVLPFYLSEFFQAGNSTIGIVLSCYTVAALCIRPFSGYLLDTFARKPLYLFAYFIFMMMFGGYLIAGSLTLFIIFRIIHGVSFGMVTVGGNTVVIDIMPSSRRGEGLGYYGLTNNTAMSIGPMFGLFLHDAGVSFATIFCYAFGSCILGFLCASLVKTPYKPPVKREPISLDRFILMKGLPAGLSLLLLSIPYGMTTNYVAMYARQIGLNTQTGFFFTFMAIGMAISRIFSGKLVDRGKITQVIAAGLYLVVFSFFLLSTCVYVIQWNDTACTLLFFGIALLMGVGFGIMFPAFNTLFVNLAPNSQRGTATSTYLTSWDVGIGIGMLTGGYIAEISTFDKAYLFGACLTVVSALYFKLKVTPHYHKNKLR
;
A
#
# COMPACT_ATOMS: atom_id res chain seq x y z
N ASP A 1 29.14 -12.97 -6.36
CA ASP A 1 28.48 -11.73 -6.83
C ASP A 1 28.02 -10.90 -5.63
N ARG A 2 28.39 -9.62 -5.62
CA ARG A 2 28.14 -8.72 -4.51
C ARG A 2 26.77 -8.07 -4.69
N LEU A 3 25.80 -8.32 -3.78
CA LEU A 3 24.48 -7.69 -3.80
C LEU A 3 24.56 -6.23 -3.33
N ILE A 4 25.25 -6.00 -2.22
CA ILE A 4 25.37 -4.68 -1.61
C ILE A 4 26.42 -3.86 -2.37
N THR A 5 25.92 -3.04 -3.28
CA THR A 5 26.71 -2.08 -4.07
C THR A 5 26.22 -0.66 -3.77
N PRO A 6 26.99 0.39 -4.05
CA PRO A 6 26.51 1.77 -3.89
C PRO A 6 25.20 2.04 -4.63
N SER A 7 25.06 1.59 -5.88
CA SER A 7 23.84 1.75 -6.67
C SER A 7 22.63 1.04 -6.03
N TYR A 8 22.83 -0.15 -5.50
CA TYR A 8 21.78 -0.87 -4.79
C TYR A 8 21.35 -0.15 -3.51
N CYS A 9 22.30 0.37 -2.72
CA CYS A 9 21.98 1.17 -1.54
C CYS A 9 21.22 2.45 -1.91
N PHE A 10 21.62 3.13 -2.98
CA PHE A 10 20.93 4.34 -3.44
C PHE A 10 19.49 4.06 -3.90
N ILE A 11 19.23 2.96 -4.59
CA ILE A 11 17.86 2.64 -4.99
C ILE A 11 16.99 2.20 -3.83
N LEU A 12 17.54 1.52 -2.83
CA LEU A 12 16.84 1.23 -1.58
C LEU A 12 16.45 2.52 -0.85
N ALA A 13 17.39 3.46 -0.72
CA ALA A 13 17.14 4.76 -0.10
C ALA A 13 16.11 5.56 -0.91
N ALA A 14 16.22 5.60 -2.23
CA ALA A 14 15.27 6.27 -3.10
C ALA A 14 13.85 5.71 -2.96
N ASN A 15 13.71 4.39 -2.90
CA ASN A 15 12.42 3.73 -2.72
C ASN A 15 11.82 4.01 -1.34
N PHE A 16 12.63 3.90 -0.28
CA PHE A 16 12.19 4.23 1.08
C PHE A 16 11.69 5.66 1.18
N LEU A 17 12.47 6.63 0.69
CA LEU A 17 12.15 8.06 0.79
C LEU A 17 10.91 8.44 -0.03
N LEU A 18 10.72 7.81 -1.20
CA LEU A 18 9.51 7.98 -1.99
C LEU A 18 8.27 7.52 -1.24
N TYR A 19 8.31 6.31 -0.72
CA TYR A 19 7.18 5.74 0.02
C TYR A 19 6.98 6.42 1.37
N PHE A 20 8.03 6.85 2.03
CA PHE A 20 7.92 7.61 3.28
C PHE A 20 7.18 8.93 3.07
N GLY A 21 7.54 9.69 2.05
CA GLY A 21 6.83 10.93 1.69
C GLY A 21 5.35 10.68 1.36
N PHE A 22 5.08 9.62 0.63
CA PHE A 22 3.72 9.21 0.29
C PHE A 22 2.90 8.81 1.53
N TRP A 23 3.40 7.89 2.34
CA TRP A 23 2.70 7.37 3.51
C TRP A 23 2.56 8.40 4.63
N LEU A 24 3.49 9.35 4.73
CA LEU A 24 3.42 10.47 5.66
C LEU A 24 2.11 11.26 5.49
N LEU A 25 1.69 11.49 4.27
CA LEU A 25 0.50 12.28 3.94
C LEU A 25 -0.81 11.50 3.97
N ILE A 26 -0.79 10.20 3.76
CA ILE A 26 -2.02 9.40 3.60
C ILE A 26 -3.03 9.66 4.73
N PRO A 27 -2.71 9.53 6.02
CA PRO A 27 -3.67 9.77 7.09
C PRO A 27 -3.93 11.25 7.35
N VAL A 28 -3.07 12.15 6.88
CA VAL A 28 -3.17 13.60 7.07
C VAL A 28 -4.07 14.25 6.02
N LEU A 29 -4.09 13.73 4.79
CA LEU A 29 -4.88 14.30 3.69
C LEU A 29 -6.39 14.37 3.98
N PRO A 30 -7.06 13.40 4.60
CA PRO A 30 -8.45 13.54 4.99
C PRO A 30 -8.71 14.74 5.89
N PHE A 31 -7.85 14.98 6.87
CA PHE A 31 -7.93 16.16 7.73
C PHE A 31 -7.71 17.46 6.95
N TYR A 32 -6.72 17.49 6.07
CA TYR A 32 -6.46 18.64 5.21
C TYR A 32 -7.66 19.00 4.34
N LEU A 33 -8.26 18.01 3.68
CA LEU A 33 -9.44 18.22 2.85
C LEU A 33 -10.67 18.67 3.66
N SER A 34 -10.84 18.12 4.86
CA SER A 34 -11.92 18.51 5.77
C SER A 34 -11.73 19.91 6.34
N GLU A 35 -10.55 20.25 6.83
CA GLU A 35 -10.27 21.49 7.55
C GLU A 35 -9.99 22.67 6.60
N PHE A 36 -9.26 22.46 5.52
CA PHE A 36 -8.87 23.51 4.58
C PHE A 36 -9.92 23.77 3.50
N PHE A 37 -10.44 22.71 2.86
CA PHE A 37 -11.46 22.82 1.80
C PHE A 37 -12.89 22.61 2.30
N GLN A 38 -13.07 22.26 3.57
CA GLN A 38 -14.38 21.96 4.17
C GLN A 38 -15.16 20.88 3.40
N ALA A 39 -14.42 19.90 2.87
CA ALA A 39 -14.98 18.80 2.11
C ALA A 39 -15.71 17.81 3.00
N GLY A 40 -16.86 17.31 2.54
CA GLY A 40 -17.57 16.21 3.20
C GLY A 40 -16.84 14.86 3.02
N ASN A 41 -17.16 13.87 3.83
CA ASN A 41 -16.47 12.59 3.83
C ASN A 41 -16.53 11.86 2.49
N SER A 42 -17.64 11.93 1.77
CA SER A 42 -17.78 11.35 0.44
C SER A 42 -16.86 12.04 -0.58
N THR A 43 -16.79 13.35 -0.56
CA THR A 43 -15.88 14.14 -1.41
C THR A 43 -14.41 13.81 -1.11
N ILE A 44 -14.06 13.66 0.16
CA ILE A 44 -12.71 13.23 0.60
C ILE A 44 -12.38 11.88 -0.03
N GLY A 45 -13.29 10.91 0.06
CA GLY A 45 -13.12 9.58 -0.54
C GLY A 45 -12.89 9.63 -2.06
N ILE A 46 -13.66 10.46 -2.77
CA ILE A 46 -13.51 10.64 -4.22
C ILE A 46 -12.15 11.26 -4.55
N VAL A 47 -11.77 12.32 -3.87
CA VAL A 47 -10.49 13.02 -4.12
C VAL A 47 -9.31 12.10 -3.87
N LEU A 48 -9.32 11.34 -2.77
CA LEU A 48 -8.24 10.41 -2.44
C LEU A 48 -8.17 9.25 -3.42
N SER A 49 -9.31 8.72 -3.86
CA SER A 49 -9.35 7.59 -4.80
C SER A 49 -8.91 7.95 -6.22
N CYS A 50 -8.99 9.21 -6.63
CA CYS A 50 -8.49 9.68 -7.93
C CYS A 50 -7.03 9.27 -8.16
N TYR A 51 -6.20 9.33 -7.13
CA TYR A 51 -4.82 8.90 -7.15
C TYR A 51 -4.68 7.41 -7.50
N THR A 52 -5.42 6.55 -6.82
CA THR A 52 -5.38 5.10 -7.02
C THR A 52 -5.88 4.71 -8.41
N VAL A 53 -6.98 5.32 -8.87
CA VAL A 53 -7.50 5.09 -10.22
C VAL A 53 -6.50 5.48 -11.29
N ALA A 54 -5.87 6.65 -11.14
CA ALA A 54 -4.83 7.12 -12.06
C ALA A 54 -3.62 6.17 -12.10
N ALA A 55 -3.16 5.69 -10.93
CA ALA A 55 -2.07 4.71 -10.84
C ALA A 55 -2.42 3.39 -11.52
N LEU A 56 -3.64 2.89 -11.33
CA LEU A 56 -4.12 1.67 -11.98
C LEU A 56 -4.20 1.80 -13.51
N CYS A 57 -4.65 2.95 -14.00
CA CYS A 57 -4.75 3.20 -15.44
C CYS A 57 -3.39 3.19 -16.13
N ILE A 58 -2.34 3.73 -15.50
CA ILE A 58 -1.01 3.81 -16.11
C ILE A 58 -0.21 2.50 -16.00
N ARG A 59 -0.47 1.65 -15.01
CA ARG A 59 0.34 0.45 -14.76
C ARG A 59 0.49 -0.48 -15.95
N PRO A 60 -0.57 -0.82 -16.72
CA PRO A 60 -0.41 -1.65 -17.90
C PRO A 60 0.54 -1.05 -18.94
N PHE A 61 0.53 0.27 -19.07
CA PHE A 61 1.41 0.99 -20.02
C PHE A 61 2.83 1.15 -19.49
N SER A 62 3.03 1.13 -18.17
CA SER A 62 4.34 1.32 -17.56
C SER A 62 5.34 0.25 -17.98
N GLY A 63 4.93 -1.01 -18.00
CA GLY A 63 5.76 -2.12 -18.48
C GLY A 63 6.19 -1.93 -19.94
N TYR A 64 5.24 -1.60 -20.79
CA TYR A 64 5.52 -1.32 -22.21
C TYR A 64 6.49 -0.16 -22.40
N LEU A 65 6.28 0.94 -21.69
CA LEU A 65 7.14 2.12 -21.79
C LEU A 65 8.57 1.82 -21.28
N LEU A 66 8.70 1.06 -20.19
CA LEU A 66 10.00 0.67 -19.63
C LEU A 66 10.76 -0.33 -20.52
N ASP A 67 10.03 -1.13 -21.29
CA ASP A 67 10.64 -2.06 -22.25
C ASP A 67 11.01 -1.36 -23.58
N THR A 68 10.33 -0.26 -23.92
CA THR A 68 10.53 0.49 -25.17
C THR A 68 11.59 1.59 -25.01
N PHE A 69 11.61 2.28 -23.88
CA PHE A 69 12.51 3.40 -23.60
C PHE A 69 13.60 3.00 -22.59
N ALA A 70 14.63 3.82 -22.47
CA ALA A 70 15.65 3.62 -21.46
C ALA A 70 15.05 3.70 -20.05
N ARG A 71 15.28 2.66 -19.23
CA ARG A 71 14.59 2.46 -17.94
C ARG A 71 14.94 3.52 -16.90
N LYS A 72 16.22 3.83 -16.74
CA LYS A 72 16.65 4.82 -15.74
C LYS A 72 16.13 6.23 -16.03
N PRO A 73 16.25 6.81 -17.24
CA PRO A 73 15.70 8.13 -17.54
C PRO A 73 14.18 8.20 -17.32
N LEU A 74 13.44 7.17 -17.71
CA LEU A 74 12.01 7.10 -17.52
C LEU A 74 11.63 7.01 -16.02
N TYR A 75 12.37 6.21 -15.26
CA TYR A 75 12.23 6.13 -13.80
C TYR A 75 12.50 7.49 -13.13
N LEU A 76 13.57 8.17 -13.51
CA LEU A 76 13.89 9.49 -12.97
C LEU A 76 12.86 10.54 -13.35
N PHE A 77 12.36 10.52 -14.57
CA PHE A 77 11.30 11.43 -15.00
C PHE A 77 10.02 11.22 -14.18
N ALA A 78 9.60 9.97 -14.01
CA ALA A 78 8.44 9.64 -13.18
C ALA A 78 8.63 10.04 -11.72
N TYR A 79 9.82 9.82 -11.17
CA TYR A 79 10.18 10.23 -9.81
C TYR A 79 10.14 11.75 -9.65
N PHE A 80 10.66 12.48 -10.63
CA PHE A 80 10.63 13.94 -10.64
C PHE A 80 9.18 14.47 -10.62
N ILE A 81 8.31 13.96 -11.48
CA ILE A 81 6.89 14.35 -11.49
C ILE A 81 6.22 14.01 -10.16
N PHE A 82 6.47 12.82 -9.62
CA PHE A 82 5.97 12.40 -8.32
C PHE A 82 6.38 13.38 -7.20
N MET A 83 7.65 13.72 -7.15
CA MET A 83 8.22 14.68 -6.21
C MET A 83 7.56 16.06 -6.35
N MET A 84 7.43 16.57 -7.57
CA MET A 84 6.88 17.90 -7.83
C MET A 84 5.41 18.04 -7.44
N MET A 85 4.64 16.93 -7.39
CA MET A 85 3.24 16.98 -6.96
C MET A 85 3.08 17.32 -5.49
N PHE A 86 4.03 17.01 -4.63
CA PHE A 86 4.03 17.51 -3.25
C PHE A 86 4.17 19.03 -3.20
N GLY A 87 5.01 19.60 -4.06
CA GLY A 87 5.08 21.06 -4.25
C GLY A 87 3.76 21.64 -4.80
N GLY A 88 3.12 20.91 -5.71
CA GLY A 88 1.80 21.28 -6.23
C GLY A 88 0.73 21.37 -5.13
N TYR A 89 0.74 20.48 -4.17
CA TYR A 89 -0.19 20.54 -3.03
C TYR A 89 -0.02 21.80 -2.17
N LEU A 90 1.19 22.36 -2.11
CA LEU A 90 1.45 23.62 -1.40
C LEU A 90 0.80 24.82 -2.07
N ILE A 91 0.64 24.81 -3.38
CA ILE A 91 0.12 25.92 -4.18
C ILE A 91 -1.33 25.70 -4.63
N ALA A 92 -1.93 24.55 -4.35
CA ALA A 92 -3.30 24.25 -4.73
C ALA A 92 -4.28 25.13 -3.95
N GLY A 93 -4.76 26.19 -4.60
CA GLY A 93 -5.72 27.15 -4.02
C GLY A 93 -7.18 26.72 -4.13
N SER A 94 -7.48 25.67 -4.88
CA SER A 94 -8.83 25.14 -5.09
C SER A 94 -8.86 23.62 -5.02
N LEU A 95 -10.02 23.07 -4.69
CA LEU A 95 -10.22 21.62 -4.65
C LEU A 95 -10.03 20.99 -6.05
N THR A 96 -10.49 21.66 -7.10
CA THR A 96 -10.31 21.20 -8.49
C THR A 96 -8.83 21.06 -8.85
N LEU A 97 -8.02 22.06 -8.52
CA LEU A 97 -6.58 22.02 -8.77
C LEU A 97 -5.89 20.91 -7.95
N PHE A 98 -6.32 20.73 -6.71
CA PHE A 98 -5.83 19.64 -5.86
C PHE A 98 -6.15 18.27 -6.47
N ILE A 99 -7.35 18.07 -7.00
CA ILE A 99 -7.75 16.83 -7.69
C ILE A 99 -6.86 16.58 -8.92
N ILE A 100 -6.59 17.61 -9.72
CA ILE A 100 -5.70 17.50 -10.89
C ILE A 100 -4.30 17.04 -10.44
N PHE A 101 -3.76 17.62 -9.40
CA PHE A 101 -2.47 17.20 -8.85
C PHE A 101 -2.51 15.78 -8.29
N ARG A 102 -3.62 15.37 -7.68
CA ARG A 102 -3.81 13.96 -7.23
C ARG A 102 -3.79 12.98 -8.39
N ILE A 103 -4.43 13.31 -9.50
CA ILE A 103 -4.42 12.46 -10.70
C ILE A 103 -3.01 12.34 -11.29
N ILE A 104 -2.31 13.45 -11.46
CA ILE A 104 -0.93 13.46 -11.97
C ILE A 104 0.00 12.69 -11.01
N HIS A 105 -0.19 12.87 -9.72
CA HIS A 105 0.58 12.16 -8.69
C HIS A 105 0.36 10.65 -8.77
N GLY A 106 -0.89 10.22 -8.99
CA GLY A 106 -1.23 8.81 -9.18
C GLY A 106 -0.60 8.21 -10.44
N VAL A 107 -0.64 8.92 -11.56
CA VAL A 107 0.02 8.49 -12.81
C VAL A 107 1.53 8.32 -12.60
N SER A 108 2.17 9.30 -12.00
CA SER A 108 3.61 9.25 -11.71
C SER A 108 3.97 8.12 -10.73
N PHE A 109 3.13 7.88 -9.73
CA PHE A 109 3.32 6.77 -8.78
C PHE A 109 3.25 5.41 -9.46
N GLY A 110 2.25 5.19 -10.31
CA GLY A 110 2.12 3.94 -11.06
C GLY A 110 3.36 3.66 -11.91
N MET A 111 3.91 4.69 -12.56
CA MET A 111 5.11 4.59 -13.38
C MET A 111 6.38 4.41 -12.53
N VAL A 112 6.59 5.21 -11.49
CA VAL A 112 7.83 5.20 -10.70
C VAL A 112 7.97 3.91 -9.88
N THR A 113 6.89 3.33 -9.41
CA THR A 113 6.94 2.07 -8.64
C THR A 113 7.30 0.88 -9.52
N VAL A 114 6.76 0.80 -10.72
CA VAL A 114 7.15 -0.22 -11.70
C VAL A 114 8.58 0.04 -12.19
N GLY A 115 8.92 1.29 -12.48
CA GLY A 115 10.27 1.69 -12.91
C GLY A 115 11.35 1.36 -11.89
N GLY A 116 11.12 1.69 -10.62
CA GLY A 116 12.05 1.36 -9.53
C GLY A 116 12.28 -0.13 -9.35
N ASN A 117 11.20 -0.91 -9.40
CA ASN A 117 11.29 -2.37 -9.34
C ASN A 117 12.07 -2.95 -10.52
N THR A 118 11.89 -2.39 -11.71
CA THR A 118 12.62 -2.83 -12.91
C THR A 118 14.10 -2.45 -12.83
N VAL A 119 14.41 -1.23 -12.40
CA VAL A 119 15.80 -0.76 -12.25
C VAL A 119 16.55 -1.56 -11.19
N VAL A 120 15.92 -1.86 -10.04
CA VAL A 120 16.58 -2.67 -9.00
C VAL A 120 16.91 -4.08 -9.51
N ILE A 121 16.03 -4.68 -10.29
CA ILE A 121 16.29 -5.99 -10.92
C ILE A 121 17.48 -5.92 -11.87
N ASP A 122 17.62 -4.84 -12.63
CA ASP A 122 18.70 -4.66 -13.59
C ASP A 122 20.08 -4.52 -12.96
N ILE A 123 20.16 -3.99 -11.75
CA ILE A 123 21.44 -3.78 -11.04
C ILE A 123 21.82 -4.91 -10.08
N MET A 124 20.91 -5.85 -9.82
CA MET A 124 21.15 -6.99 -8.92
C MET A 124 21.77 -8.18 -9.66
N PRO A 125 22.66 -8.95 -8.99
CA PRO A 125 23.08 -10.25 -9.50
C PRO A 125 21.87 -11.20 -9.62
N SER A 126 21.81 -11.94 -10.71
CA SER A 126 20.73 -12.91 -10.95
C SER A 126 20.64 -14.00 -9.86
N SER A 127 21.80 -14.36 -9.29
CA SER A 127 21.90 -15.36 -8.22
C SER A 127 21.32 -14.92 -6.87
N ARG A 128 21.11 -13.61 -6.65
CA ARG A 128 20.65 -13.05 -5.38
C ARG A 128 19.40 -12.17 -5.52
N ARG A 129 18.63 -12.36 -6.58
CA ARG A 129 17.41 -11.56 -6.85
C ARG A 129 16.35 -11.69 -5.77
N GLY A 130 16.12 -12.89 -5.26
CA GLY A 130 15.12 -13.12 -4.21
C GLY A 130 15.45 -12.34 -2.94
N GLU A 131 16.69 -12.42 -2.49
CA GLU A 131 17.18 -11.68 -1.34
C GLU A 131 17.11 -10.16 -1.56
N GLY A 132 17.59 -9.71 -2.73
CA GLY A 132 17.62 -8.28 -3.06
C GLY A 132 16.21 -7.67 -3.20
N LEU A 133 15.26 -8.38 -3.79
CA LEU A 133 13.85 -7.96 -3.85
C LEU A 133 13.20 -7.99 -2.46
N GLY A 134 13.63 -8.91 -1.59
CA GLY A 134 13.19 -8.94 -0.20
C GLY A 134 13.55 -7.66 0.54
N TYR A 135 14.79 -7.22 0.45
CA TYR A 135 15.24 -5.94 1.04
C TYR A 135 14.57 -4.74 0.39
N TYR A 136 14.40 -4.75 -0.93
CA TYR A 136 13.70 -3.69 -1.64
C TYR A 136 12.23 -3.55 -1.18
N GLY A 137 11.51 -4.66 -1.06
CA GLY A 137 10.15 -4.67 -0.53
C GLY A 137 10.07 -4.26 0.94
N LEU A 138 11.11 -4.56 1.73
CA LEU A 138 11.19 -4.16 3.13
C LEU A 138 11.25 -2.64 3.29
N THR A 139 11.86 -1.91 2.37
CA THR A 139 11.89 -0.43 2.39
C THR A 139 10.49 0.16 2.30
N ASN A 140 9.66 -0.36 1.39
CA ASN A 140 8.26 0.05 1.30
C ASN A 140 7.47 -0.26 2.57
N ASN A 141 7.61 -1.47 3.08
CA ASN A 141 6.88 -1.88 4.30
C ASN A 141 7.28 -1.05 5.51
N THR A 142 8.56 -0.70 5.65
CA THR A 142 9.04 0.17 6.73
C THR A 142 8.45 1.57 6.57
N ALA A 143 8.47 2.14 5.37
CA ALA A 143 7.87 3.44 5.09
C ALA A 143 6.35 3.46 5.34
N MET A 144 5.64 2.40 4.96
CA MET A 144 4.21 2.23 5.20
C MET A 144 3.87 2.18 6.70
N SER A 145 4.79 1.68 7.51
CA SER A 145 4.60 1.57 8.96
C SER A 145 4.90 2.88 9.68
N ILE A 146 6.04 3.51 9.40
CA ILE A 146 6.50 4.70 10.13
C ILE A 146 5.99 6.01 9.52
N GLY A 147 5.71 6.06 8.22
CA GLY A 147 5.22 7.26 7.54
C GLY A 147 3.93 7.81 8.14
N PRO A 148 2.84 7.01 8.20
CA PRO A 148 1.59 7.43 8.80
C PRO A 148 1.73 7.84 10.28
N MET A 149 2.56 7.14 11.04
CA MET A 149 2.85 7.46 12.43
C MET A 149 3.41 8.90 12.55
N PHE A 150 4.45 9.23 11.79
CA PHE A 150 5.02 10.56 11.81
C PHE A 150 4.05 11.64 11.31
N GLY A 151 3.29 11.35 10.24
CA GLY A 151 2.29 12.27 9.71
C GLY A 151 1.25 12.65 10.75
N LEU A 152 0.71 11.68 11.46
CA LEU A 152 -0.27 11.92 12.51
C LEU A 152 0.32 12.59 13.73
N PHE A 153 1.55 12.25 14.14
CA PHE A 153 2.21 12.95 15.25
C PHE A 153 2.43 14.43 14.94
N LEU A 154 2.82 14.76 13.72
CA LEU A 154 2.97 16.16 13.30
C LEU A 154 1.62 16.88 13.29
N HIS A 155 0.58 16.26 12.79
CA HIS A 155 -0.77 16.82 12.80
C HIS A 155 -1.28 17.03 14.25
N ASP A 156 -1.15 16.03 15.11
CA ASP A 156 -1.60 16.11 16.52
C ASP A 156 -0.80 17.13 17.35
N ALA A 157 0.47 17.35 16.97
CA ALA A 157 1.31 18.39 17.55
C ALA A 157 0.97 19.81 17.07
N GLY A 158 -0.02 19.96 16.19
CA GLY A 158 -0.46 21.26 15.67
C GLY A 158 0.46 21.83 14.58
N VAL A 159 1.31 21.02 13.96
CA VAL A 159 2.13 21.43 12.83
C VAL A 159 1.25 21.73 11.63
N SER A 160 1.50 22.84 10.93
CA SER A 160 0.70 23.25 9.77
C SER A 160 0.77 22.21 8.65
N PHE A 161 -0.31 22.07 7.86
CA PHE A 161 -0.34 21.18 6.70
C PHE A 161 0.74 21.53 5.67
N ALA A 162 1.02 22.81 5.45
CA ALA A 162 2.10 23.25 4.57
C ALA A 162 3.45 22.71 5.01
N THR A 163 3.75 22.73 6.30
CA THR A 163 5.00 22.19 6.85
C THR A 163 5.07 20.67 6.67
N ILE A 164 3.98 19.95 6.90
CA ILE A 164 3.91 18.49 6.68
C ILE A 164 4.14 18.17 5.20
N PHE A 165 3.53 18.92 4.30
CA PHE A 165 3.78 18.77 2.85
C PHE A 165 5.23 19.06 2.47
N CYS A 166 5.86 20.04 3.11
CA CYS A 166 7.30 20.32 2.94
C CYS A 166 8.18 19.15 3.38
N TYR A 167 7.84 18.46 4.47
CA TYR A 167 8.58 17.26 4.89
C TYR A 167 8.46 16.12 3.88
N ALA A 168 7.25 15.88 3.36
CA ALA A 168 7.04 14.88 2.32
C ALA A 168 7.81 15.26 1.03
N PHE A 169 7.74 16.52 0.64
CA PHE A 169 8.48 17.04 -0.52
C PHE A 169 9.99 16.90 -0.33
N GLY A 170 10.53 17.29 0.83
CA GLY A 170 11.94 17.15 1.17
C GLY A 170 12.42 15.69 1.15
N SER A 171 11.62 14.76 1.69
CA SER A 171 11.91 13.33 1.61
C SER A 171 12.03 12.87 0.15
N CYS A 172 11.12 13.27 -0.73
CA CYS A 172 11.16 12.91 -2.14
C CYS A 172 12.29 13.60 -2.90
N ILE A 173 12.68 14.82 -2.53
CA ILE A 173 13.87 15.49 -3.10
C ILE A 173 15.13 14.67 -2.80
N LEU A 174 15.33 14.28 -1.55
CA LEU A 174 16.46 13.42 -1.17
C LEU A 174 16.40 12.06 -1.89
N GLY A 175 15.22 11.48 -1.99
CA GLY A 175 15.01 10.23 -2.72
C GLY A 175 15.32 10.36 -4.21
N PHE A 176 14.95 11.45 -4.85
CA PHE A 176 15.28 11.75 -6.25
C PHE A 176 16.78 11.89 -6.46
N LEU A 177 17.47 12.57 -5.56
CA LEU A 177 18.93 12.68 -5.62
C LEU A 177 19.59 11.30 -5.48
N CYS A 178 19.15 10.47 -4.55
CA CYS A 178 19.60 9.08 -4.44
C CYS A 178 19.34 8.28 -5.72
N ALA A 179 18.16 8.41 -6.32
CA ALA A 179 17.80 7.73 -7.55
C ALA A 179 18.69 8.16 -8.73
N SER A 180 19.04 9.44 -8.80
CA SER A 180 19.93 9.97 -9.85
C SER A 180 21.36 9.41 -9.78
N LEU A 181 21.80 9.00 -8.58
CA LEU A 181 23.14 8.43 -8.36
C LEU A 181 23.22 6.93 -8.67
N VAL A 182 22.11 6.28 -8.96
CA VAL A 182 22.07 4.86 -9.35
C VAL A 182 22.69 4.68 -10.74
N LYS A 183 23.68 3.80 -10.83
CA LYS A 183 24.30 3.42 -12.11
C LYS A 183 23.68 2.13 -12.63
N THR A 184 23.12 2.17 -13.83
CA THR A 184 22.49 1.01 -14.47
C THR A 184 23.37 0.48 -15.59
N PRO A 185 23.47 -0.85 -15.79
CA PRO A 185 24.12 -1.41 -16.95
C PRO A 185 23.33 -1.04 -18.23
N TYR A 186 24.04 -0.84 -19.33
CA TYR A 186 23.41 -0.67 -20.63
C TYR A 186 22.70 -1.98 -21.02
N LYS A 187 21.40 -1.90 -21.33
CA LYS A 187 20.65 -3.00 -21.91
C LYS A 187 20.11 -2.57 -23.28
N PRO A 188 20.36 -3.34 -24.35
CA PRO A 188 19.75 -3.06 -25.64
C PRO A 188 18.23 -3.17 -25.54
N PRO A 189 17.46 -2.34 -26.27
CA PRO A 189 16.02 -2.42 -26.28
C PRO A 189 15.56 -3.80 -26.76
N VAL A 190 14.65 -4.41 -26.01
CA VAL A 190 14.10 -5.72 -26.33
C VAL A 190 13.14 -5.60 -27.53
N LYS A 191 13.16 -6.58 -28.44
CA LYS A 191 12.22 -6.67 -29.56
C LYS A 191 10.77 -6.55 -29.07
N ARG A 192 10.02 -5.64 -29.70
CA ARG A 192 8.60 -5.42 -29.41
C ARG A 192 7.82 -6.70 -29.71
N GLU A 193 7.27 -7.28 -28.67
CA GLU A 193 6.28 -8.33 -28.82
C GLU A 193 4.85 -7.74 -28.77
N PRO A 194 3.87 -8.33 -29.48
CA PRO A 194 2.51 -7.79 -29.51
C PRO A 194 1.89 -7.74 -28.11
N ILE A 195 1.11 -6.70 -27.87
CA ILE A 195 0.38 -6.50 -26.61
C ILE A 195 -0.73 -7.53 -26.50
N SER A 196 -0.73 -8.35 -25.45
CA SER A 196 -1.80 -9.28 -25.13
C SER A 196 -2.25 -9.12 -23.68
N LEU A 197 -3.53 -9.41 -23.39
CA LEU A 197 -4.10 -9.31 -22.04
C LEU A 197 -3.37 -10.18 -21.03
N ASP A 198 -2.88 -11.34 -21.45
CA ASP A 198 -2.13 -12.28 -20.59
C ASP A 198 -0.82 -11.72 -20.03
N ARG A 199 -0.35 -10.60 -20.59
CA ARG A 199 0.84 -9.90 -20.11
C ARG A 199 0.55 -8.88 -19.02
N PHE A 200 -0.73 -8.54 -18.83
CA PHE A 200 -1.16 -7.55 -17.85
C PHE A 200 -1.78 -8.18 -16.62
N ILE A 201 -2.48 -9.30 -16.79
CA ILE A 201 -3.23 -9.96 -15.72
C ILE A 201 -2.96 -11.48 -15.75
N LEU A 202 -2.55 -12.01 -14.61
CA LEU A 202 -2.44 -13.46 -14.41
C LEU A 202 -3.85 -14.05 -14.19
N MET A 203 -4.44 -14.64 -15.21
CA MET A 203 -5.81 -15.18 -15.16
C MET A 203 -5.99 -16.24 -14.07
N LYS A 204 -5.00 -17.11 -13.85
CA LYS A 204 -5.01 -18.11 -12.77
C LYS A 204 -4.95 -17.47 -11.37
N GLY A 205 -4.50 -16.23 -11.26
CA GLY A 205 -4.44 -15.48 -10.01
C GLY A 205 -5.74 -14.75 -9.65
N LEU A 206 -6.73 -14.66 -10.55
CA LEU A 206 -7.95 -13.90 -10.34
C LEU A 206 -8.74 -14.30 -9.09
N PRO A 207 -8.93 -15.60 -8.77
CA PRO A 207 -9.61 -15.97 -7.52
C PRO A 207 -8.88 -15.44 -6.29
N ALA A 208 -7.57 -15.61 -6.19
CA ALA A 208 -6.77 -15.06 -5.11
C ALA A 208 -6.80 -13.52 -5.10
N GLY A 209 -6.80 -12.92 -6.28
CA GLY A 209 -6.94 -11.47 -6.47
C GLY A 209 -8.24 -10.91 -5.91
N LEU A 210 -9.37 -11.59 -6.11
CA LEU A 210 -10.65 -11.18 -5.56
C LEU A 210 -10.67 -11.25 -4.02
N SER A 211 -10.13 -12.31 -3.44
CA SER A 211 -9.99 -12.43 -1.99
C SER A 211 -9.14 -11.30 -1.41
N LEU A 212 -8.00 -11.01 -2.03
CA LEU A 212 -7.10 -9.93 -1.63
C LEU A 212 -7.74 -8.55 -1.80
N LEU A 213 -8.49 -8.33 -2.88
CA LEU A 213 -9.22 -7.09 -3.12
C LEU A 213 -10.24 -6.82 -2.01
N LEU A 214 -11.07 -7.80 -1.66
CA LEU A 214 -12.06 -7.69 -0.58
C LEU A 214 -11.40 -7.39 0.78
N LEU A 215 -10.26 -8.01 1.04
CA LEU A 215 -9.45 -7.79 2.25
C LEU A 215 -8.83 -6.39 2.30
N SER A 216 -8.42 -5.85 1.17
CA SER A 216 -7.76 -4.55 1.08
C SER A 216 -8.72 -3.37 1.18
N ILE A 217 -10.02 -3.57 1.02
CA ILE A 217 -11.03 -2.51 1.20
C ILE A 217 -10.98 -1.93 2.62
N PRO A 218 -11.16 -2.70 3.70
CA PRO A 218 -11.06 -2.14 5.04
C PRO A 218 -9.63 -1.70 5.41
N TYR A 219 -8.60 -2.25 4.80
CA TYR A 219 -7.25 -1.74 4.96
C TYR A 219 -7.11 -0.30 4.40
N GLY A 220 -7.67 -0.02 3.24
CA GLY A 220 -7.72 1.33 2.67
C GLY A 220 -8.51 2.31 3.54
N MET A 221 -9.61 1.86 4.16
CA MET A 221 -10.33 2.64 5.17
C MET A 221 -9.44 2.97 6.37
N THR A 222 -8.68 1.99 6.86
CA THR A 222 -7.83 2.14 8.05
C THR A 222 -6.70 3.12 7.82
N THR A 223 -5.97 2.97 6.74
CA THR A 223 -4.83 3.85 6.44
C THR A 223 -5.24 5.31 6.22
N ASN A 224 -6.46 5.55 5.76
CA ASN A 224 -6.96 6.89 5.48
C ASN A 224 -7.81 7.47 6.61
N TYR A 225 -8.64 6.66 7.27
CA TYR A 225 -9.69 7.18 8.14
C TYR A 225 -9.62 6.75 9.61
N VAL A 226 -8.68 5.91 10.02
CA VAL A 226 -8.64 5.43 11.42
C VAL A 226 -8.47 6.57 12.42
N ALA A 227 -7.70 7.60 12.07
CA ALA A 227 -7.53 8.79 12.91
C ALA A 227 -8.81 9.62 12.98
N MET A 228 -9.52 9.78 11.87
CA MET A 228 -10.83 10.46 11.84
C MET A 228 -11.88 9.67 12.63
N TYR A 229 -11.85 8.35 12.56
CA TYR A 229 -12.71 7.48 13.37
C TYR A 229 -12.47 7.65 14.85
N ALA A 230 -11.21 7.62 15.29
CA ALA A 230 -10.85 7.85 16.69
C ALA A 230 -11.34 9.22 17.18
N ARG A 231 -11.18 10.26 16.36
CA ARG A 231 -11.68 11.60 16.67
C ARG A 231 -13.22 11.65 16.73
N GLN A 232 -13.91 10.97 15.81
CA GLN A 232 -15.38 10.92 15.78
C GLN A 232 -15.98 10.29 17.04
N ILE A 233 -15.37 9.22 17.55
CA ILE A 233 -15.84 8.56 18.77
C ILE A 233 -15.40 9.26 20.06
N GLY A 234 -14.55 10.29 19.97
CA GLY A 234 -14.03 11.04 21.11
C GLY A 234 -12.84 10.38 21.82
N LEU A 235 -12.12 9.50 21.16
CA LEU A 235 -10.92 8.88 21.71
C LEU A 235 -9.78 9.90 21.81
N ASN A 236 -9.44 10.31 23.02
CA ASN A 236 -8.41 11.31 23.28
C ASN A 236 -7.04 10.67 23.45
N THR A 237 -6.40 10.32 22.33
CA THR A 237 -5.08 9.73 22.30
C THR A 237 -4.33 10.14 21.02
N GLN A 238 -3.01 9.95 21.00
CA GLN A 238 -2.21 10.15 19.80
C GLN A 238 -2.40 8.97 18.84
N THR A 239 -3.25 9.16 17.84
CA THR A 239 -3.66 8.11 16.90
C THR A 239 -2.52 7.59 16.04
N GLY A 240 -1.42 8.35 15.90
CA GLY A 240 -0.23 7.89 15.20
C GLY A 240 0.37 6.60 15.77
N PHE A 241 0.22 6.34 17.07
CA PHE A 241 0.63 5.08 17.68
C PHE A 241 -0.12 3.85 17.16
N PHE A 242 -1.29 4.03 16.57
CA PHE A 242 -1.98 2.92 15.89
C PHE A 242 -1.06 2.27 14.84
N PHE A 243 -0.42 3.08 14.01
CA PHE A 243 0.51 2.59 12.99
C PHE A 243 1.81 2.04 13.58
N THR A 244 2.26 2.57 14.71
CA THR A 244 3.41 2.02 15.46
C THR A 244 3.13 0.59 15.91
N PHE A 245 2.00 0.35 16.55
CA PHE A 245 1.61 -0.98 17.01
C PHE A 245 1.35 -1.93 15.83
N MET A 246 0.77 -1.43 14.74
CA MET A 246 0.61 -2.20 13.52
C MET A 246 1.97 -2.62 12.94
N ALA A 247 2.95 -1.72 12.93
CA ALA A 247 4.32 -2.02 12.51
C ALA A 247 5.00 -3.07 13.39
N ILE A 248 4.82 -2.98 14.71
CA ILE A 248 5.34 -3.99 15.66
C ILE A 248 4.70 -5.36 15.38
N GLY A 249 3.40 -5.40 15.17
CA GLY A 249 2.68 -6.63 14.82
C GLY A 249 3.20 -7.25 13.52
N MET A 250 3.43 -6.45 12.48
CA MET A 250 4.02 -6.89 11.22
C MET A 250 5.44 -7.46 11.42
N ALA A 251 6.26 -6.80 12.22
CA ALA A 251 7.63 -7.26 12.50
C ALA A 251 7.65 -8.60 13.23
N ILE A 252 6.83 -8.74 14.27
CA ILE A 252 6.70 -9.99 15.04
C ILE A 252 6.25 -11.13 14.14
N SER A 253 5.24 -10.91 13.31
CA SER A 253 4.67 -11.95 12.45
C SER A 253 5.65 -12.51 11.44
N ARG A 254 6.57 -11.69 10.94
CA ARG A 254 7.58 -12.11 9.95
C ARG A 254 8.57 -13.11 10.48
N ILE A 255 8.85 -13.09 11.79
CA ILE A 255 9.76 -14.06 12.43
C ILE A 255 9.22 -15.49 12.29
N PHE A 256 7.91 -15.65 12.34
CA PHE A 256 7.25 -16.96 12.35
C PHE A 256 6.71 -17.39 10.99
N SER A 257 6.16 -16.46 10.21
CA SER A 257 5.42 -16.77 8.98
C SER A 257 6.32 -17.26 7.84
N GLY A 258 7.50 -16.71 7.69
CA GLY A 258 8.42 -17.08 6.60
C GLY A 258 8.74 -18.57 6.58
N LYS A 259 9.06 -19.14 7.74
CA LYS A 259 9.35 -20.59 7.87
C LYS A 259 8.16 -21.48 7.50
N LEU A 260 6.93 -21.04 7.78
CA LEU A 260 5.72 -21.80 7.44
C LEU A 260 5.41 -21.73 5.95
N VAL A 261 5.63 -20.57 5.33
CA VAL A 261 5.51 -20.40 3.87
C VAL A 261 6.52 -21.27 3.14
N ASP A 262 7.77 -21.29 3.59
CA ASP A 262 8.83 -22.12 3.01
C ASP A 262 8.55 -23.63 3.14
N ARG A 263 7.81 -24.03 4.16
CA ARG A 263 7.32 -25.41 4.32
C ARG A 263 6.09 -25.76 3.47
N GLY A 264 5.69 -24.87 2.56
CA GLY A 264 4.54 -25.09 1.67
C GLY A 264 3.17 -24.90 2.32
N LYS A 265 3.08 -24.33 3.54
CA LYS A 265 1.83 -24.08 4.25
C LYS A 265 1.23 -22.72 3.91
N ILE A 266 1.29 -22.32 2.64
CA ILE A 266 0.90 -20.98 2.18
C ILE A 266 -0.57 -20.69 2.45
N THR A 267 -1.46 -21.62 2.10
CA THR A 267 -2.92 -21.43 2.27
C THR A 267 -3.34 -21.39 3.74
N GLN A 268 -2.70 -22.18 4.59
CA GLN A 268 -2.94 -22.17 6.03
C GLN A 268 -2.48 -20.85 6.68
N VAL A 269 -1.34 -20.34 6.26
CA VAL A 269 -0.80 -19.05 6.73
C VAL A 269 -1.72 -17.91 6.32
N ILE A 270 -2.19 -17.88 5.08
CA ILE A 270 -3.13 -16.86 4.61
C ILE A 270 -4.47 -16.96 5.37
N ALA A 271 -5.00 -18.15 5.58
CA ALA A 271 -6.23 -18.35 6.33
C ALA A 271 -6.11 -17.86 7.77
N ALA A 272 -5.01 -18.15 8.46
CA ALA A 272 -4.74 -17.66 9.81
C ALA A 272 -4.70 -16.12 9.85
N GLY A 273 -4.02 -15.50 8.90
CA GLY A 273 -3.98 -14.04 8.77
C GLY A 273 -5.36 -13.43 8.50
N LEU A 274 -6.16 -14.06 7.64
CA LEU A 274 -7.54 -13.63 7.35
C LEU A 274 -8.42 -13.67 8.63
N TYR A 275 -8.35 -14.73 9.43
CA TYR A 275 -9.12 -14.81 10.68
C TYR A 275 -8.70 -13.73 11.68
N LEU A 276 -7.40 -13.44 11.80
CA LEU A 276 -6.91 -12.35 12.65
C LEU A 276 -7.44 -10.99 12.18
N VAL A 277 -7.46 -10.75 10.88
CA VAL A 277 -7.94 -9.50 10.29
C VAL A 277 -9.45 -9.36 10.45
N VAL A 278 -10.22 -10.42 10.22
CA VAL A 278 -11.67 -10.44 10.49
C VAL A 278 -11.95 -10.03 11.93
N PHE A 279 -11.29 -10.66 12.88
CA PHE A 279 -11.45 -10.37 14.30
C PHE A 279 -11.07 -8.92 14.62
N SER A 280 -9.96 -8.43 14.06
CA SER A 280 -9.49 -7.06 14.26
C SER A 280 -10.50 -6.01 13.80
N PHE A 281 -11.09 -6.17 12.61
CA PHE A 281 -12.05 -5.21 12.09
C PHE A 281 -13.37 -5.22 12.82
N PHE A 282 -13.86 -6.38 13.26
CA PHE A 282 -15.03 -6.45 14.14
C PHE A 282 -14.79 -5.74 15.47
N LEU A 283 -13.64 -5.97 16.11
CA LEU A 283 -13.26 -5.27 17.33
C LEU A 283 -13.15 -3.76 17.10
N LEU A 284 -12.58 -3.35 15.98
CA LEU A 284 -12.43 -1.92 15.66
C LEU A 284 -13.80 -1.24 15.55
N SER A 285 -14.79 -1.90 14.95
CA SER A 285 -16.17 -1.38 14.87
C SER A 285 -16.84 -1.24 16.23
N THR A 286 -16.43 -2.01 17.25
CA THR A 286 -16.99 -1.96 18.61
C THR A 286 -16.41 -0.85 19.48
N CYS A 287 -15.34 -0.19 19.06
CA CYS A 287 -14.71 0.88 19.85
C CYS A 287 -15.69 2.02 20.21
N VAL A 288 -16.66 2.31 19.35
CA VAL A 288 -17.72 3.30 19.60
C VAL A 288 -18.57 2.99 20.83
N TYR A 289 -18.74 1.73 21.17
CA TYR A 289 -19.47 1.29 22.36
C TYR A 289 -18.57 1.22 23.59
N VAL A 290 -17.35 0.76 23.43
CA VAL A 290 -16.38 0.63 24.53
C VAL A 290 -15.98 1.99 25.09
N ILE A 291 -15.87 3.03 24.25
CA ILE A 291 -15.55 4.39 24.69
C ILE A 291 -16.59 4.96 25.64
N GLN A 292 -17.86 4.62 25.44
CA GLN A 292 -18.98 5.04 26.30
C GLN A 292 -18.90 4.43 27.69
N TRP A 293 -18.21 3.33 27.82
CA TRP A 293 -18.06 2.59 29.08
C TRP A 293 -16.78 2.97 29.81
N ASN A 294 -15.64 3.01 29.12
CA ASN A 294 -14.33 3.36 29.72
C ASN A 294 -13.33 3.81 28.65
N ASP A 295 -12.81 5.03 28.79
CA ASP A 295 -11.85 5.60 27.85
C ASP A 295 -10.53 4.83 27.83
N THR A 296 -10.02 4.41 29.00
CA THR A 296 -8.76 3.65 29.08
C THR A 296 -8.90 2.28 28.44
N ALA A 297 -10.02 1.59 28.67
CA ALA A 297 -10.31 0.31 28.03
C ALA A 297 -10.40 0.45 26.52
N CYS A 298 -11.03 1.51 26.01
CA CYS A 298 -11.10 1.78 24.58
C CYS A 298 -9.73 2.07 23.98
N THR A 299 -8.89 2.85 24.66
CA THR A 299 -7.53 3.14 24.20
C THR A 299 -6.68 1.86 24.10
N LEU A 300 -6.73 1.01 25.13
CA LEU A 300 -6.03 -0.28 25.12
C LEU A 300 -6.55 -1.20 24.02
N LEU A 301 -7.87 -1.26 23.83
CA LEU A 301 -8.47 -2.04 22.77
C LEU A 301 -8.04 -1.53 21.38
N PHE A 302 -8.08 -0.22 21.17
CA PHE A 302 -7.71 0.41 19.89
C PHE A 302 -6.27 0.07 19.48
N PHE A 303 -5.32 0.19 20.38
CA PHE A 303 -3.92 -0.15 20.12
C PHE A 303 -3.68 -1.66 20.06
N GLY A 304 -4.38 -2.44 20.85
CA GLY A 304 -4.36 -3.90 20.77
C GLY A 304 -4.87 -4.42 19.41
N ILE A 305 -5.89 -3.78 18.86
CA ILE A 305 -6.41 -4.07 17.51
C ILE A 305 -5.35 -3.76 16.46
N ALA A 306 -4.64 -2.64 16.59
CA ALA A 306 -3.55 -2.27 15.68
C ALA A 306 -2.45 -3.33 15.65
N LEU A 307 -2.03 -3.81 16.82
CA LEU A 307 -1.05 -4.89 16.94
C LEU A 307 -1.54 -6.18 16.26
N LEU A 308 -2.77 -6.59 16.54
CA LEU A 308 -3.38 -7.80 15.98
C LEU A 308 -3.56 -7.70 14.47
N MET A 309 -3.99 -6.54 13.98
CA MET A 309 -4.11 -6.24 12.55
C MET A 309 -2.75 -6.30 11.86
N GLY A 310 -1.71 -5.76 12.50
CA GLY A 310 -0.33 -5.83 12.02
C GLY A 310 0.17 -7.27 11.88
N VAL A 311 -0.11 -8.11 12.87
CA VAL A 311 0.21 -9.55 12.79
C VAL A 311 -0.51 -10.20 11.61
N GLY A 312 -1.81 -9.98 11.46
CA GLY A 312 -2.60 -10.55 10.39
C GLY A 312 -2.11 -10.16 9.00
N PHE A 313 -1.96 -8.88 8.74
CA PHE A 313 -1.44 -8.38 7.44
C PHE A 313 0.02 -8.76 7.22
N GLY A 314 0.84 -8.75 8.26
CA GLY A 314 2.25 -9.10 8.18
C GLY A 314 2.49 -10.55 7.74
N ILE A 315 1.63 -11.49 8.14
CA ILE A 315 1.69 -12.87 7.64
C ILE A 315 1.12 -13.00 6.23
N MET A 316 0.06 -12.28 5.90
CA MET A 316 -0.64 -12.45 4.63
C MET A 316 0.09 -11.88 3.43
N PHE A 317 0.73 -10.72 3.54
CA PHE A 317 1.37 -10.07 2.40
C PHE A 317 2.40 -10.94 1.68
N PRO A 318 3.42 -11.48 2.36
CA PRO A 318 4.39 -12.35 1.71
C PRO A 318 3.77 -13.64 1.20
N ALA A 319 2.82 -14.19 1.94
CA ALA A 319 2.15 -15.43 1.59
C ALA A 319 1.29 -15.29 0.33
N PHE A 320 0.51 -14.22 0.19
CA PHE A 320 -0.23 -13.93 -1.03
C PHE A 320 0.68 -13.71 -2.22
N ASN A 321 1.75 -12.93 -2.06
CA ASN A 321 2.72 -12.73 -3.13
C ASN A 321 3.31 -14.07 -3.60
N THR A 322 3.72 -14.92 -2.67
CA THR A 322 4.22 -16.27 -2.99
C THR A 322 3.16 -17.11 -3.69
N LEU A 323 1.90 -17.06 -3.25
CA LEU A 323 0.79 -17.78 -3.89
C LEU A 323 0.64 -17.36 -5.36
N PHE A 324 0.63 -16.06 -5.66
CA PHE A 324 0.55 -15.56 -7.03
C PHE A 324 1.73 -16.01 -7.89
N VAL A 325 2.95 -15.91 -7.36
CA VAL A 325 4.16 -16.33 -8.07
C VAL A 325 4.15 -17.84 -8.34
N ASN A 326 3.63 -18.65 -7.42
CA ASN A 326 3.53 -20.10 -7.61
C ASN A 326 2.48 -20.53 -8.64
N LEU A 327 1.51 -19.67 -8.94
CA LEU A 327 0.53 -19.88 -10.01
C LEU A 327 1.06 -19.51 -11.39
N ALA A 328 2.19 -18.80 -11.46
CA ALA A 328 2.75 -18.27 -12.70
C ALA A 328 3.98 -19.07 -13.14
N PRO A 329 4.16 -19.29 -14.47
CA PRO A 329 5.43 -19.76 -15.01
C PRO A 329 6.53 -18.70 -14.76
N ASN A 330 7.79 -19.11 -14.86
CA ASN A 330 8.93 -18.24 -14.62
C ASN A 330 8.93 -16.97 -15.50
N SER A 331 8.42 -17.09 -16.73
CA SER A 331 8.30 -15.98 -17.69
C SER A 331 7.21 -14.95 -17.34
N GLN A 332 6.30 -15.29 -16.43
CA GLN A 332 5.15 -14.45 -16.04
C GLN A 332 5.18 -14.00 -14.57
N ARG A 333 6.33 -14.08 -13.90
CA ARG A 333 6.46 -13.63 -12.50
C ARG A 333 6.14 -12.15 -12.32
N GLY A 334 6.54 -11.32 -13.27
CA GLY A 334 6.20 -9.89 -13.27
C GLY A 334 4.69 -9.67 -13.37
N THR A 335 4.02 -10.40 -14.26
CA THR A 335 2.55 -10.37 -14.39
C THR A 335 1.85 -10.84 -13.10
N ALA A 336 2.38 -11.86 -12.43
CA ALA A 336 1.86 -12.34 -11.15
C ALA A 336 1.94 -11.26 -10.07
N THR A 337 3.10 -10.62 -9.93
CA THR A 337 3.30 -9.53 -8.98
C THR A 337 2.44 -8.31 -9.31
N SER A 338 2.32 -7.95 -10.58
CA SER A 338 1.45 -6.86 -11.03
C SER A 338 -0.02 -7.15 -10.71
N THR A 339 -0.50 -8.38 -10.94
CA THR A 339 -1.87 -8.78 -10.59
C THR A 339 -2.12 -8.73 -9.10
N TYR A 340 -1.17 -9.18 -8.29
CA TYR A 340 -1.20 -9.07 -6.84
C TYR A 340 -1.33 -7.62 -6.38
N LEU A 341 -0.45 -6.74 -6.84
CA LEU A 341 -0.45 -5.33 -6.47
C LEU A 341 -1.70 -4.59 -6.99
N THR A 342 -2.17 -4.90 -8.18
CA THR A 342 -3.40 -4.33 -8.75
C THR A 342 -4.62 -4.69 -7.90
N SER A 343 -4.75 -5.95 -7.49
CA SER A 343 -5.84 -6.40 -6.62
C SER A 343 -5.84 -5.63 -5.29
N TRP A 344 -4.66 -5.44 -4.73
CA TRP A 344 -4.46 -4.68 -3.50
C TRP A 344 -4.88 -3.21 -3.66
N ASP A 345 -4.39 -2.54 -4.69
CA ASP A 345 -4.66 -1.13 -4.93
C ASP A 345 -6.13 -0.84 -5.28
N VAL A 346 -6.77 -1.72 -6.05
CA VAL A 346 -8.21 -1.61 -6.35
C VAL A 346 -9.02 -1.65 -5.06
N GLY A 347 -8.69 -2.59 -4.17
CA GLY A 347 -9.35 -2.69 -2.87
C GLY A 347 -9.15 -1.46 -2.01
N ILE A 348 -7.94 -0.93 -1.93
CA ILE A 348 -7.64 0.31 -1.20
C ILE A 348 -8.49 1.48 -1.75
N GLY A 349 -8.54 1.64 -3.07
CA GLY A 349 -9.35 2.69 -3.72
C GLY A 349 -10.85 2.57 -3.40
N ILE A 350 -11.39 1.36 -3.48
CA ILE A 350 -12.77 1.09 -3.08
C ILE A 350 -12.98 1.42 -1.60
N GLY A 351 -12.02 1.10 -0.74
CA GLY A 351 -12.06 1.41 0.69
C GLY A 351 -12.11 2.90 0.98
N MET A 352 -11.33 3.70 0.25
CA MET A 352 -11.38 5.16 0.36
C MET A 352 -12.76 5.72 0.00
N LEU A 353 -13.36 5.23 -1.09
CA LEU A 353 -14.68 5.65 -1.56
C LEU A 353 -15.78 5.21 -0.60
N THR A 354 -15.84 3.92 -0.30
CA THR A 354 -16.92 3.35 0.52
C THR A 354 -16.83 3.79 1.97
N GLY A 355 -15.62 3.89 2.52
CA GLY A 355 -15.40 4.39 3.88
C GLY A 355 -15.85 5.84 4.03
N GLY A 356 -15.47 6.70 3.07
CA GLY A 356 -15.92 8.11 3.05
C GLY A 356 -17.43 8.25 2.88
N TYR A 357 -18.03 7.49 1.96
CA TYR A 357 -19.46 7.52 1.70
C TYR A 357 -20.28 7.03 2.91
N ILE A 358 -19.93 5.90 3.50
CA ILE A 358 -20.66 5.36 4.67
C ILE A 358 -20.52 6.31 5.86
N ALA A 359 -19.35 6.90 6.07
CA ALA A 359 -19.13 7.87 7.13
C ALA A 359 -19.95 9.16 6.95
N GLU A 360 -20.25 9.55 5.71
CA GLU A 360 -21.09 10.72 5.42
C GLU A 360 -22.56 10.47 5.70
N ILE A 361 -23.10 9.32 5.26
CA ILE A 361 -24.50 8.95 5.46
C ILE A 361 -24.77 8.36 6.85
N SER A 362 -23.73 7.95 7.56
CA SER A 362 -23.83 7.32 8.88
C SER A 362 -22.59 7.66 9.74
N THR A 363 -21.74 6.69 10.06
CA THR A 363 -20.59 6.85 10.93
C THR A 363 -19.43 5.93 10.48
N PHE A 364 -18.21 6.21 10.96
CA PHE A 364 -17.04 5.38 10.65
C PHE A 364 -17.11 3.98 11.27
N ASP A 365 -17.72 3.82 12.44
CA ASP A 365 -17.90 2.50 13.05
C ASP A 365 -18.70 1.56 12.15
N LYS A 366 -19.72 2.09 11.47
CA LYS A 366 -20.50 1.34 10.47
C LYS A 366 -19.72 1.05 9.19
N ALA A 367 -18.84 1.98 8.77
CA ALA A 367 -17.91 1.73 7.68
C ALA A 367 -16.97 0.56 8.02
N TYR A 368 -16.43 0.52 9.23
CA TYR A 368 -15.60 -0.59 9.70
C TYR A 368 -16.37 -1.90 9.88
N LEU A 369 -17.62 -1.84 10.31
CA LEU A 369 -18.48 -3.02 10.35
C LEU A 369 -18.71 -3.59 8.94
N PHE A 370 -18.98 -2.74 7.97
CA PHE A 370 -19.08 -3.13 6.57
C PHE A 370 -17.75 -3.75 6.08
N GLY A 371 -16.62 -3.13 6.37
CA GLY A 371 -15.30 -3.68 6.07
C GLY A 371 -15.05 -5.03 6.73
N ALA A 372 -15.45 -5.21 7.98
CA ALA A 372 -15.36 -6.48 8.68
C ALA A 372 -16.20 -7.58 7.98
N CYS A 373 -17.41 -7.26 7.54
CA CYS A 373 -18.23 -8.19 6.75
C CYS A 373 -17.56 -8.58 5.43
N LEU A 374 -16.91 -7.64 4.76
CA LEU A 374 -16.15 -7.93 3.54
C LEU A 374 -14.97 -8.87 3.80
N THR A 375 -14.28 -8.74 4.95
CA THR A 375 -13.21 -9.67 5.33
C THR A 375 -13.72 -11.07 5.61
N VAL A 376 -14.92 -11.21 6.16
CA VAL A 376 -15.60 -12.52 6.32
C VAL A 376 -15.88 -13.14 4.96
N VAL A 377 -16.41 -12.36 4.01
CA VAL A 377 -16.64 -12.82 2.63
C VAL A 377 -15.32 -13.24 1.98
N SER A 378 -14.26 -12.46 2.15
CA SER A 378 -12.93 -12.81 1.67
C SER A 378 -12.42 -14.13 2.26
N ALA A 379 -12.55 -14.33 3.57
CA ALA A 379 -12.11 -15.55 4.26
C ALA A 379 -12.87 -16.79 3.78
N LEU A 380 -14.19 -16.69 3.63
CA LEU A 380 -15.02 -17.77 3.11
C LEU A 380 -14.69 -18.09 1.66
N TYR A 381 -14.57 -17.07 0.83
CA TYR A 381 -14.20 -17.23 -0.57
C TYR A 381 -12.79 -17.84 -0.73
N PHE A 382 -11.84 -17.41 0.09
CA PHE A 382 -10.50 -17.99 0.12
C PHE A 382 -10.54 -19.48 0.44
N LYS A 383 -11.24 -19.86 1.49
CA LYS A 383 -11.35 -21.26 1.90
C LYS A 383 -12.06 -22.14 0.86
N LEU A 384 -13.17 -21.64 0.29
CA LEU A 384 -14.04 -22.44 -0.57
C LEU A 384 -13.62 -22.46 -2.04
N LYS A 385 -12.98 -21.40 -2.51
CA LYS A 385 -12.63 -21.23 -3.94
C LYS A 385 -11.14 -21.10 -4.18
N VAL A 386 -10.45 -20.25 -3.44
CA VAL A 386 -9.03 -19.95 -3.71
C VAL A 386 -8.14 -21.13 -3.33
N THR A 387 -8.34 -21.71 -2.15
CA THR A 387 -7.52 -22.85 -1.67
C THR A 387 -7.61 -24.06 -2.61
N PRO A 388 -8.79 -24.56 -3.02
CA PRO A 388 -8.88 -25.65 -3.99
C PRO A 388 -8.28 -25.28 -5.35
N HIS A 389 -8.54 -24.05 -5.83
CA HIS A 389 -8.00 -23.56 -7.10
C HIS A 389 -6.47 -23.53 -7.08
N TYR A 390 -5.88 -23.03 -6.00
CA TYR A 390 -4.43 -22.99 -5.81
C TYR A 390 -3.82 -24.38 -5.85
N HIS A 391 -4.33 -25.33 -5.06
CA HIS A 391 -3.82 -26.68 -5.02
C HIS A 391 -3.90 -27.41 -6.36
N LYS A 392 -4.92 -27.11 -7.16
CA LYS A 392 -5.09 -27.67 -8.52
C LYS A 392 -4.13 -27.05 -9.53
N ASN A 393 -3.81 -25.77 -9.42
CA ASN A 393 -3.15 -24.99 -10.46
C ASN A 393 -1.72 -24.56 -10.12
N LYS A 394 -1.24 -24.79 -8.89
CA LYS A 394 0.13 -24.43 -8.50
C LYS A 394 1.16 -25.17 -9.35
N LEU A 395 2.21 -24.47 -9.73
CA LEU A 395 3.30 -25.00 -10.53
C LEU A 395 4.49 -25.44 -9.67
N ARG A 396 4.47 -25.08 -8.37
CA ARG A 396 5.54 -25.36 -7.40
C ARG A 396 4.98 -25.66 -6.02
#